data_07e110a466ae9eefd5a07a4760947203
#
_entry.id   07e110a466ae9eefd5a07a4760947203
#
_cell.length_a   1.000
_cell.length_b   1.000
_cell.length_c   1.000
_cell.angle_alpha   90.00
_cell.angle_beta   90.00
_cell.angle_gamma   90.00
#
_symmetry.space_group_name_H-M   'P 1'
#
loop_
_entity.id
_entity.type
_entity.pdbx_description
1 polymer ?
#
loop_
_entity_poly.entity_id
_entity_poly.type
_entity_poly.pdbx_seq_one_letter_code
_entity_poly.pdbx_strand_id
1 'polypeptide(L)'
;MTAFLWKHELTYVSAPKVACTSLKYFFFEIENGFEFRQFHANGRMQHLHNAVYPTREFDTLPHDKIADHVRLTVVRDPVKRFISCYANRVRHHRELGPERIRPKFRKRGAKPDPSLAEFIDRIELYCEASRPIRHHVLPLVAYLGRDPAYFDQIYSIDQLEPLRERVKAITGRAPELTRRQTGGPKLSPDDLTAAQRQRIEDFYADDYATFEAYF
;
A
#
# COMPACT_ATOMS: atom_id res chain seq x y z
N MET A 1 -5.24 5.13 0.10
CA MET A 1 -6.33 4.23 -0.25
C MET A 1 -7.20 4.04 0.97
N THR A 2 -8.41 4.57 0.98
CA THR A 2 -9.26 4.53 2.18
C THR A 2 -10.65 4.07 1.75
N ALA A 3 -11.20 3.08 2.44
CA ALA A 3 -12.57 2.66 2.26
C ALA A 3 -13.41 3.25 3.40
N PHE A 4 -14.39 4.06 3.04
CA PHE A 4 -15.34 4.64 3.97
C PHE A 4 -16.66 3.88 3.84
N LEU A 5 -17.01 3.13 4.87
CA LEU A 5 -18.28 2.38 4.96
C LEU A 5 -19.24 3.21 5.82
N TRP A 6 -19.80 4.24 5.20
CA TRP A 6 -20.62 5.25 5.89
C TRP A 6 -21.82 4.68 6.63
N LYS A 7 -22.45 3.62 6.08
CA LYS A 7 -23.59 2.94 6.71
C LYS A 7 -23.24 2.20 8.00
N HIS A 8 -21.95 1.92 8.21
CA HIS A 8 -21.45 1.11 9.31
C HIS A 8 -20.54 1.90 10.25
N GLU A 9 -20.38 3.20 10.02
CA GLU A 9 -19.43 4.05 10.76
C GLU A 9 -18.04 3.38 10.87
N LEU A 10 -17.59 2.79 9.75
CA LEU A 10 -16.34 2.06 9.66
C LEU A 10 -15.44 2.68 8.59
N THR A 11 -14.19 2.94 8.93
CA THR A 11 -13.17 3.42 7.99
C THR A 11 -11.97 2.50 8.00
N TYR A 12 -11.60 2.00 6.83
CA TYR A 12 -10.35 1.30 6.62
C TYR A 12 -9.34 2.21 5.93
N VAL A 13 -8.32 2.65 6.66
CA VAL A 13 -7.21 3.44 6.10
C VAL A 13 -6.11 2.51 5.64
N SER A 14 -5.68 2.64 4.41
CA SER A 14 -4.75 1.69 3.81
C SER A 14 -3.49 2.34 3.26
N ALA A 15 -2.37 1.64 3.38
CA ALA A 15 -1.13 1.94 2.69
C ALA A 15 -0.92 0.99 1.47
N PRO A 16 -0.07 1.34 0.50
CA PRO A 16 0.32 0.42 -0.57
C PRO A 16 1.12 -0.79 -0.06
N LYS A 17 0.96 -1.96 -0.72
CA LYS A 17 1.71 -3.21 -0.48
C LYS A 17 1.39 -3.94 0.84
N VAL A 18 0.25 -3.64 1.45
CA VAL A 18 -0.29 -4.31 2.65
C VAL A 18 -1.59 -5.09 2.31
N ALA A 19 -1.60 -5.90 1.27
CA ALA A 19 -2.78 -6.59 0.71
C ALA A 19 -3.91 -5.66 0.23
N CYS A 20 -3.59 -4.41 -0.04
CA CYS A 20 -4.55 -3.34 -0.29
C CYS A 20 -5.56 -3.61 -1.43
N THR A 21 -5.21 -4.39 -2.45
CA THR A 21 -6.15 -4.73 -3.52
C THR A 21 -7.23 -5.70 -3.02
N SER A 22 -6.83 -6.77 -2.34
CA SER A 22 -7.77 -7.75 -1.76
C SER A 22 -8.73 -7.08 -0.78
N LEU A 23 -8.20 -6.24 0.12
CA LEU A 23 -9.01 -5.52 1.10
C LEU A 23 -9.97 -4.52 0.47
N LYS A 24 -9.61 -3.87 -0.64
CA LYS A 24 -10.56 -2.99 -1.35
C LYS A 24 -11.76 -3.74 -1.90
N TYR A 25 -11.54 -4.88 -2.54
CA TYR A 25 -12.63 -5.71 -3.05
C TYR A 25 -13.52 -6.19 -1.91
N PHE A 26 -12.92 -6.62 -0.81
CA PHE A 26 -13.60 -7.03 0.41
C PHE A 26 -14.51 -5.91 0.95
N PHE A 27 -13.97 -4.72 1.19
CA PHE A 27 -14.75 -3.59 1.71
C PHE A 27 -15.80 -3.08 0.72
N PHE A 28 -15.50 -3.13 -0.59
CA PHE A 28 -16.48 -2.75 -1.61
C PHE A 28 -17.69 -3.68 -1.58
N GLU A 29 -17.46 -4.99 -1.48
CA GLU A 29 -18.54 -5.98 -1.44
C GLU A 29 -19.40 -5.84 -0.17
N ILE A 30 -18.80 -5.51 0.97
CA ILE A 30 -19.54 -5.23 2.21
C ILE A 30 -20.46 -4.01 2.02
N GLU A 31 -19.92 -2.90 1.53
CA GLU A 31 -20.67 -1.64 1.39
C GLU A 31 -21.77 -1.73 0.35
N ASN A 32 -21.54 -2.42 -0.78
CA ASN A 32 -22.43 -2.43 -1.93
C ASN A 32 -23.28 -3.68 -2.08
N GLY A 33 -22.93 -4.78 -1.43
CA GLY A 33 -23.67 -6.05 -1.48
C GLY A 33 -23.33 -6.95 -2.67
N PHE A 34 -22.40 -6.54 -3.55
CA PHE A 34 -21.94 -7.29 -4.71
C PHE A 34 -20.45 -7.05 -5.00
N GLU A 35 -19.82 -7.97 -5.73
CA GLU A 35 -18.40 -7.87 -6.09
C GLU A 35 -18.16 -6.79 -7.16
N PHE A 36 -17.12 -5.96 -7.00
CA PHE A 36 -16.70 -5.00 -8.01
C PHE A 36 -16.21 -5.69 -9.28
N ARG A 37 -16.75 -5.29 -10.42
CA ARG A 37 -16.27 -5.68 -11.74
C ARG A 37 -15.68 -4.47 -12.46
N GLN A 38 -14.52 -4.65 -13.09
CA GLN A 38 -13.91 -3.62 -13.91
C GLN A 38 -14.82 -3.29 -15.11
N PHE A 39 -14.89 -2.03 -15.49
CA PHE A 39 -15.72 -1.57 -16.59
C PHE A 39 -15.02 -0.48 -17.40
N HIS A 40 -15.45 -0.32 -18.64
CA HIS A 40 -14.98 0.77 -19.50
C HIS A 40 -15.88 2.00 -19.34
N ALA A 41 -15.26 3.17 -19.08
CA ALA A 41 -15.94 4.46 -19.10
C ALA A 41 -14.98 5.54 -19.61
N ASN A 42 -15.49 6.45 -20.43
CA ASN A 42 -14.73 7.55 -21.02
C ASN A 42 -13.42 7.09 -21.71
N GLY A 43 -13.50 5.99 -22.47
CA GLY A 43 -12.35 5.42 -23.20
C GLY A 43 -11.25 4.80 -22.32
N ARG A 44 -11.51 4.59 -21.02
CA ARG A 44 -10.53 4.02 -20.08
C ARG A 44 -11.13 2.88 -19.28
N MET A 45 -10.28 1.89 -18.97
CA MET A 45 -10.63 0.84 -18.01
C MET A 45 -10.71 1.43 -16.60
N GLN A 46 -11.82 1.24 -15.96
CA GLN A 46 -12.07 1.64 -14.58
C GLN A 46 -11.78 0.46 -13.65
N HIS A 47 -10.83 0.67 -12.76
CA HIS A 47 -10.45 -0.26 -11.70
C HIS A 47 -10.93 0.28 -10.36
N LEU A 48 -11.08 -0.59 -9.39
CA LEU A 48 -11.48 -0.21 -8.04
C LEU A 48 -10.59 0.89 -7.42
N HIS A 49 -9.30 0.91 -7.79
CA HIS A 49 -8.33 1.88 -7.29
C HIS A 49 -8.53 3.32 -7.80
N ASN A 50 -9.12 3.50 -8.97
CA ASN A 50 -9.36 4.83 -9.54
C ASN A 50 -10.83 5.22 -9.54
N ALA A 51 -11.74 4.25 -9.61
CA ALA A 51 -13.17 4.51 -9.70
C ALA A 51 -13.83 4.76 -8.33
N VAL A 52 -13.39 4.03 -7.29
CA VAL A 52 -14.08 4.05 -5.99
C VAL A 52 -13.14 4.46 -4.84
N TYR A 53 -12.02 3.76 -4.70
CA TYR A 53 -11.12 3.92 -3.55
C TYR A 53 -9.74 4.46 -3.97
N PRO A 54 -9.61 5.76 -4.27
CA PRO A 54 -8.30 6.38 -4.50
C PRO A 54 -7.47 6.33 -3.21
N THR A 55 -6.16 6.19 -3.35
CA THR A 55 -5.28 6.31 -2.20
C THR A 55 -5.19 7.78 -1.76
N ARG A 56 -5.28 7.98 -0.46
CA ARG A 56 -5.13 9.29 0.19
C ARG A 56 -3.92 9.25 1.11
N GLU A 57 -3.13 10.31 1.14
CA GLU A 57 -2.17 10.57 2.21
C GLU A 57 -2.95 10.99 3.47
N PHE A 58 -2.40 10.73 4.65
CA PHE A 58 -3.09 10.90 5.94
C PHE A 58 -3.71 12.29 6.10
N ASP A 59 -2.95 13.34 5.82
CA ASP A 59 -3.39 14.73 5.94
C ASP A 59 -4.54 15.12 5.00
N THR A 60 -4.85 14.26 4.01
CA THR A 60 -5.96 14.48 3.07
C THR A 60 -7.22 13.68 3.43
N LEU A 61 -7.21 12.97 4.54
CA LEU A 61 -8.38 12.26 5.04
C LEU A 61 -9.41 13.27 5.59
N PRO A 62 -10.70 12.99 5.45
CA PRO A 62 -11.75 13.82 6.01
C PRO A 62 -11.93 13.52 7.51
N HIS A 63 -10.93 13.85 8.34
CA HIS A 63 -10.85 13.46 9.75
C HIS A 63 -12.11 13.78 10.53
N ASP A 64 -12.66 15.00 10.36
CA ASP A 64 -13.88 15.44 11.05
C ASP A 64 -15.09 14.56 10.70
N LYS A 65 -15.17 14.09 9.44
CA LYS A 65 -16.29 13.27 8.97
C LYS A 65 -16.24 11.81 9.42
N ILE A 66 -15.08 11.36 9.85
CA ILE A 66 -14.84 9.98 10.30
C ILE A 66 -14.42 9.92 11.77
N ALA A 67 -14.65 11.00 12.51
CA ALA A 67 -14.27 11.08 13.93
C ALA A 67 -14.93 9.97 14.75
N ASP A 68 -16.22 9.70 14.47
CA ASP A 68 -17.02 8.68 15.16
C ASP A 68 -16.91 7.27 14.53
N HIS A 69 -16.19 7.13 13.42
CA HIS A 69 -16.00 5.82 12.79
C HIS A 69 -15.03 4.94 13.58
N VAL A 70 -15.29 3.65 13.62
CA VAL A 70 -14.25 2.66 13.95
C VAL A 70 -13.19 2.69 12.85
N ARG A 71 -11.95 3.01 13.20
CA ARG A 71 -10.83 3.19 12.25
C ARG A 71 -9.89 2.01 12.32
N LEU A 72 -9.80 1.26 11.23
CA LEU A 72 -8.97 0.08 11.10
C LEU A 72 -7.87 0.30 10.08
N THR A 73 -6.72 -0.33 10.28
CA THR A 73 -5.65 -0.38 9.29
C THR A 73 -4.92 -1.72 9.32
N VAL A 74 -4.17 -1.98 8.24
CA VAL A 74 -3.25 -3.11 8.15
C VAL A 74 -1.86 -2.56 7.85
N VAL A 75 -0.87 -3.05 8.57
CA VAL A 75 0.54 -2.75 8.37
C VAL A 75 1.31 -3.98 7.89
N ARG A 76 2.51 -3.75 7.43
CA ARG A 76 3.45 -4.78 7.02
C ARG A 76 4.85 -4.27 7.28
N ASP A 77 5.74 -5.15 7.76
CA ASP A 77 7.15 -4.84 7.91
C ASP A 77 7.69 -4.04 6.71
N PRO A 78 8.36 -2.91 6.94
CA PRO A 78 8.80 -1.99 5.88
C PRO A 78 9.75 -2.63 4.88
N VAL A 79 10.67 -3.51 5.30
CA VAL A 79 11.59 -4.23 4.40
C VAL A 79 10.80 -5.17 3.49
N LYS A 80 9.89 -5.97 4.04
CA LYS A 80 9.00 -6.86 3.26
C LYS A 80 8.11 -6.06 2.29
N ARG A 81 7.67 -4.87 2.71
CA ARG A 81 6.86 -3.95 1.90
C ARG A 81 7.65 -3.39 0.72
N PHE A 82 8.90 -2.95 0.97
CA PHE A 82 9.83 -2.44 -0.04
C PHE A 82 10.14 -3.49 -1.11
N ILE A 83 10.52 -4.69 -0.70
CA ILE A 83 10.81 -5.81 -1.61
C ILE A 83 9.58 -6.14 -2.47
N SER A 84 8.39 -6.15 -1.86
CA SER A 84 7.14 -6.36 -2.58
C SER A 84 6.84 -5.25 -3.59
N CYS A 85 7.25 -4.01 -3.31
CA CYS A 85 7.17 -2.91 -4.27
C CYS A 85 8.13 -3.13 -5.43
N TYR A 86 9.40 -3.43 -5.18
CA TYR A 86 10.38 -3.68 -6.22
C TYR A 86 9.94 -4.82 -7.14
N ALA A 87 9.60 -5.99 -6.58
CA ALA A 87 9.15 -7.16 -7.35
C ALA A 87 7.95 -6.82 -8.25
N ASN A 88 6.97 -6.10 -7.73
CA ASN A 88 5.74 -5.80 -8.46
C ASN A 88 5.90 -4.59 -9.39
N ARG A 89 6.40 -3.44 -8.91
CA ARG A 89 6.38 -2.20 -9.69
C ARG A 89 7.58 -2.06 -10.63
N VAL A 90 8.77 -2.48 -10.16
CA VAL A 90 9.99 -2.39 -10.97
C VAL A 90 10.09 -3.58 -11.91
N ARG A 91 10.00 -4.81 -11.40
CA ARG A 91 10.22 -6.01 -12.21
C ARG A 91 9.02 -6.42 -13.06
N HIS A 92 7.81 -6.47 -12.48
CA HIS A 92 6.62 -6.93 -13.19
C HIS A 92 6.00 -5.84 -14.09
N HIS A 93 5.72 -4.65 -13.55
CA HIS A 93 5.11 -3.56 -14.30
C HIS A 93 6.10 -2.68 -15.05
N ARG A 94 7.39 -2.85 -14.85
CA ARG A 94 8.47 -2.10 -15.50
C ARG A 94 8.29 -0.58 -15.41
N GLU A 95 7.87 -0.08 -14.23
CA GLU A 95 7.63 1.36 -14.02
C GLU A 95 8.90 2.22 -14.12
N LEU A 96 10.07 1.56 -14.15
CA LEU A 96 11.38 2.15 -14.39
C LEU A 96 12.01 1.63 -15.70
N GLY A 97 11.21 1.22 -16.67
CA GLY A 97 11.68 0.81 -17.99
C GLY A 97 12.35 1.95 -18.77
N PRO A 98 13.09 1.61 -19.85
CA PRO A 98 13.83 2.61 -20.64
C PRO A 98 12.97 3.75 -21.16
N GLU A 99 11.73 3.47 -21.52
CA GLU A 99 10.76 4.43 -22.06
C GLU A 99 10.16 5.36 -20.99
N ARG A 100 10.29 5.01 -19.70
CA ARG A 100 9.64 5.73 -18.59
C ARG A 100 10.57 6.69 -17.85
N ILE A 101 11.88 6.41 -17.82
CA ILE A 101 12.86 7.28 -17.14
C ILE A 101 13.29 8.41 -18.08
N ARG A 102 12.89 9.63 -17.74
CA ARG A 102 13.24 10.85 -18.49
C ARG A 102 14.76 11.09 -18.52
N PRO A 103 15.33 11.68 -19.60
CA PRO A 103 16.76 11.93 -19.75
C PRO A 103 17.40 12.69 -18.57
N LYS A 104 16.68 13.64 -17.96
CA LYS A 104 17.18 14.40 -16.80
C LYS A 104 17.51 13.52 -15.59
N PHE A 105 16.75 12.44 -15.35
CA PHE A 105 17.02 11.53 -14.25
C PHE A 105 18.13 10.55 -14.57
N ARG A 106 18.26 10.14 -15.85
CA ARG A 106 19.40 9.34 -16.31
C ARG A 106 20.72 10.09 -16.13
N LYS A 107 20.77 11.41 -16.42
CA LYS A 107 21.95 12.26 -16.18
C LYS A 107 22.30 12.33 -14.69
N ARG A 108 21.35 12.18 -13.78
CA ARG A 108 21.55 12.10 -12.33
C ARG A 108 21.89 10.67 -11.85
N GLY A 109 21.98 9.71 -12.76
CA GLY A 109 22.37 8.33 -12.48
C GLY A 109 21.22 7.34 -12.26
N ALA A 110 19.97 7.71 -12.59
CA ALA A 110 18.87 6.75 -12.61
C ALA A 110 19.04 5.81 -13.80
N LYS A 111 19.23 4.52 -13.52
CA LYS A 111 19.32 3.49 -14.56
C LYS A 111 17.94 2.93 -14.87
N PRO A 112 17.64 2.64 -16.14
CA PRO A 112 16.46 1.87 -16.52
C PRO A 112 16.56 0.43 -16.01
N ASP A 113 15.40 -0.17 -15.67
CA ASP A 113 15.29 -1.56 -15.19
C ASP A 113 16.32 -1.90 -14.08
N PRO A 114 16.47 -1.09 -13.02
CA PRO A 114 17.54 -1.24 -12.05
C PRO A 114 17.48 -2.61 -11.35
N SER A 115 18.66 -3.13 -10.99
CA SER A 115 18.78 -4.23 -10.04
C SER A 115 18.23 -3.82 -8.67
N LEU A 116 17.98 -4.78 -7.77
CA LEU A 116 17.54 -4.50 -6.41
C LEU A 116 18.54 -3.61 -5.66
N ALA A 117 19.85 -3.88 -5.79
CA ALA A 117 20.89 -3.07 -5.18
C ALA A 117 20.85 -1.62 -5.68
N GLU A 118 20.82 -1.40 -7.00
CA GLU A 118 20.73 -0.05 -7.59
C GLU A 118 19.45 0.69 -7.20
N PHE A 119 18.35 -0.04 -7.04
CA PHE A 119 17.08 0.54 -6.60
C PHE A 119 17.14 0.99 -5.14
N ILE A 120 17.76 0.19 -4.26
CA ILE A 120 17.97 0.52 -2.84
C ILE A 120 18.88 1.75 -2.70
N ASP A 121 20.02 1.74 -3.40
CA ASP A 121 21.02 2.82 -3.31
C ASP A 121 20.49 4.18 -3.73
N ARG A 122 19.50 4.22 -4.64
CA ARG A 122 18.99 5.45 -5.27
C ARG A 122 17.47 5.61 -5.14
N ILE A 123 16.90 5.12 -4.05
CA ILE A 123 15.45 5.10 -3.86
C ILE A 123 14.80 6.48 -3.99
N GLU A 124 15.43 7.53 -3.43
CA GLU A 124 14.94 8.90 -3.49
C GLU A 124 14.88 9.39 -4.94
N LEU A 125 15.93 9.11 -5.72
CA LEU A 125 15.99 9.49 -7.13
C LEU A 125 14.91 8.77 -7.96
N TYR A 126 14.64 7.50 -7.68
CA TYR A 126 13.58 6.76 -8.35
C TYR A 126 12.18 7.23 -7.93
N CYS A 127 12.01 7.67 -6.69
CA CYS A 127 10.76 8.31 -6.24
C CYS A 127 10.50 9.62 -6.98
N GLU A 128 11.52 10.45 -7.21
CA GLU A 128 11.41 11.66 -8.03
C GLU A 128 11.13 11.34 -9.50
N ALA A 129 11.74 10.28 -10.02
CA ALA A 129 11.63 9.90 -11.43
C ALA A 129 10.27 9.29 -11.80
N SER A 130 9.61 8.63 -10.85
CA SER A 130 8.38 7.86 -11.09
C SER A 130 7.36 8.03 -9.96
N ARG A 131 6.24 8.71 -10.27
CA ARG A 131 5.11 8.85 -9.35
C ARG A 131 4.55 7.50 -8.87
N PRO A 132 4.40 6.46 -9.72
CA PRO A 132 4.00 5.13 -9.24
C PRO A 132 5.00 4.52 -8.24
N ILE A 133 6.30 4.67 -8.46
CA ILE A 133 7.31 4.20 -7.50
C ILE A 133 7.17 4.95 -6.19
N ARG A 134 7.22 6.29 -6.22
CA ARG A 134 7.04 7.11 -5.02
C ARG A 134 5.82 6.66 -4.22
N HIS A 135 4.66 6.54 -4.88
CA HIS A 135 3.41 6.12 -4.26
C HIS A 135 3.52 4.76 -3.53
N HIS A 136 4.30 3.80 -4.04
CA HIS A 136 4.38 2.47 -3.46
C HIS A 136 5.50 2.30 -2.41
N VAL A 137 6.46 3.23 -2.36
CA VAL A 137 7.57 3.20 -1.40
C VAL A 137 7.48 4.25 -0.31
N LEU A 138 6.60 5.25 -0.41
CA LEU A 138 6.41 6.20 0.68
C LEU A 138 6.23 5.48 2.01
N PRO A 139 6.82 5.98 3.12
CA PRO A 139 6.62 5.42 4.46
C PRO A 139 5.14 5.24 4.82
N LEU A 140 4.84 4.30 5.70
CA LEU A 140 3.49 4.07 6.23
C LEU A 140 2.94 5.33 6.89
N VAL A 141 3.79 6.05 7.62
CA VAL A 141 3.40 7.31 8.28
C VAL A 141 2.81 8.34 7.33
N ALA A 142 3.18 8.32 6.05
CA ALA A 142 2.58 9.20 5.04
C ALA A 142 1.11 8.89 4.75
N TYR A 143 0.67 7.66 4.99
CA TYR A 143 -0.70 7.19 4.76
C TYR A 143 -1.50 6.99 6.04
N LEU A 144 -0.83 6.70 7.15
CA LEU A 144 -1.45 6.29 8.42
C LEU A 144 -1.28 7.33 9.54
N GLY A 145 -0.47 8.38 9.30
CA GLY A 145 -0.09 9.31 10.37
C GLY A 145 1.00 8.75 11.28
N ARG A 146 1.35 9.52 12.31
CA ARG A 146 2.42 9.19 13.28
C ARG A 146 1.88 8.79 14.64
N ASP A 147 0.58 8.73 14.81
CA ASP A 147 -0.07 8.34 16.06
C ASP A 147 -0.86 7.03 15.87
N PRO A 148 -0.35 5.91 16.38
CA PRO A 148 -1.08 4.64 16.36
C PRO A 148 -2.44 4.69 17.06
N ALA A 149 -2.59 5.54 18.09
CA ALA A 149 -3.84 5.70 18.84
C ALA A 149 -4.96 6.34 17.99
N TYR A 150 -4.65 6.86 16.81
CA TYR A 150 -5.67 7.27 15.82
C TYR A 150 -6.56 6.11 15.37
N PHE A 151 -6.06 4.88 15.41
CA PHE A 151 -6.77 3.68 15.01
C PHE A 151 -7.35 2.93 16.21
N ASP A 152 -8.60 2.48 16.08
CA ASP A 152 -9.19 1.57 17.08
C ASP A 152 -8.50 0.22 17.05
N GLN A 153 -8.01 -0.22 15.88
CA GLN A 153 -7.20 -1.42 15.77
C GLN A 153 -6.26 -1.40 14.54
N ILE A 154 -5.02 -1.83 14.77
CA ILE A 154 -3.98 -2.03 13.77
C ILE A 154 -3.71 -3.53 13.67
N TYR A 155 -3.76 -4.07 12.46
CA TYR A 155 -3.46 -5.47 12.17
C TYR A 155 -2.15 -5.60 11.38
N SER A 156 -1.41 -6.68 11.60
CA SER A 156 -0.37 -7.08 10.65
C SER A 156 -0.98 -7.75 9.42
N ILE A 157 -0.21 -7.84 8.34
CA ILE A 157 -0.67 -8.53 7.11
C ILE A 157 -0.99 -10.03 7.36
N ASP A 158 -0.46 -10.61 8.43
CA ASP A 158 -0.68 -12.01 8.80
C ASP A 158 -1.97 -12.17 9.65
N GLN A 159 -2.59 -11.07 10.05
CA GLN A 159 -3.81 -11.00 10.86
C GLN A 159 -5.06 -10.62 10.06
N LEU A 160 -5.14 -11.01 8.79
CA LEU A 160 -6.29 -10.67 7.95
C LEU A 160 -7.58 -11.40 8.36
N GLU A 161 -7.50 -12.59 8.96
CA GLU A 161 -8.68 -13.28 9.47
C GLU A 161 -9.25 -12.61 10.74
N PRO A 162 -8.47 -12.25 11.76
CA PRO A 162 -8.95 -11.39 12.85
C PRO A 162 -9.58 -10.08 12.38
N LEU A 163 -8.99 -9.40 11.38
CA LEU A 163 -9.60 -8.22 10.74
C LEU A 163 -10.98 -8.55 10.17
N ARG A 164 -11.09 -9.64 9.42
CA ARG A 164 -12.33 -10.10 8.79
C ARG A 164 -13.42 -10.34 9.83
N GLU A 165 -13.12 -11.05 10.92
CA GLU A 165 -14.07 -11.31 12.01
C GLU A 165 -14.48 -10.00 12.73
N ARG A 166 -13.57 -9.06 12.93
CA ARG A 166 -13.91 -7.75 13.49
C ARG A 166 -14.87 -6.98 12.58
N VAL A 167 -14.59 -6.95 11.29
CA VAL A 167 -15.48 -6.30 10.31
C VAL A 167 -16.85 -6.98 10.27
N LYS A 168 -16.90 -8.31 10.33
CA LYS A 168 -18.15 -9.07 10.42
C LYS A 168 -18.99 -8.70 11.64
N ALA A 169 -18.34 -8.54 12.79
CA ALA A 169 -19.03 -8.13 14.02
C ALA A 169 -19.64 -6.73 13.90
N ILE A 170 -19.01 -5.82 13.15
CA ILE A 170 -19.51 -4.45 12.94
C ILE A 170 -20.60 -4.39 11.87
N THR A 171 -20.42 -5.11 10.76
CA THR A 171 -21.25 -4.93 9.55
C THR A 171 -22.28 -6.02 9.33
N GLY A 172 -22.20 -7.11 10.09
CA GLY A 172 -23.00 -8.33 9.89
C GLY A 172 -22.56 -9.15 8.67
N ARG A 173 -21.54 -8.74 7.92
CA ARG A 173 -21.08 -9.37 6.66
C ARG A 173 -19.56 -9.48 6.64
N ALA A 174 -19.07 -10.58 6.10
CA ALA A 174 -17.63 -10.77 5.84
C ALA A 174 -17.44 -11.74 4.67
N PRO A 175 -17.42 -11.26 3.43
CA PRO A 175 -17.05 -12.08 2.28
C PRO A 175 -15.64 -12.65 2.46
N GLU A 176 -15.28 -13.62 1.64
CA GLU A 176 -13.93 -14.19 1.68
C GLU A 176 -12.88 -13.20 1.16
N LEU A 177 -11.71 -13.18 1.82
CA LEU A 177 -10.57 -12.41 1.39
C LEU A 177 -9.80 -13.13 0.28
N THR A 178 -10.19 -12.89 -0.96
CA THR A 178 -9.51 -13.45 -2.13
C THR A 178 -8.15 -12.80 -2.33
N ARG A 179 -7.08 -13.59 -2.42
CA ARG A 179 -5.73 -13.10 -2.72
C ARG A 179 -5.66 -12.61 -4.17
N ARG A 180 -5.37 -11.30 -4.34
CA ARG A 180 -5.28 -10.62 -5.64
C ARG A 180 -3.90 -10.01 -5.84
N GLN A 181 -3.46 -9.86 -7.09
CA GLN A 181 -2.18 -9.26 -7.49
C GLN A 181 -0.93 -9.97 -6.92
N THR A 182 -0.56 -11.08 -7.52
CA THR A 182 0.61 -11.89 -7.14
C THR A 182 1.78 -11.79 -8.13
N GLY A 183 1.81 -10.78 -9.03
CA GLY A 183 2.83 -10.66 -10.08
C GLY A 183 4.19 -10.20 -9.58
N GLY A 184 5.26 -10.72 -10.22
CA GLY A 184 6.66 -10.41 -9.97
C GLY A 184 7.47 -11.57 -9.39
N PRO A 185 8.80 -11.46 -9.35
CA PRO A 185 9.66 -12.48 -8.76
C PRO A 185 9.39 -12.62 -7.26
N LYS A 186 9.51 -13.83 -6.75
CA LYS A 186 9.48 -14.08 -5.31
C LYS A 186 10.85 -13.69 -4.74
N LEU A 187 10.86 -12.63 -3.96
CA LEU A 187 12.03 -12.13 -3.24
C LEU A 187 11.75 -12.18 -1.74
N SER A 188 12.79 -12.46 -0.96
CA SER A 188 12.77 -12.52 0.49
C SER A 188 13.65 -11.43 1.10
N PRO A 189 13.43 -10.98 2.34
CA PRO A 189 14.41 -10.21 3.10
C PRO A 189 15.77 -10.89 3.22
N ASP A 190 15.84 -12.23 3.11
CA ASP A 190 17.07 -12.99 3.18
C ASP A 190 17.94 -12.84 1.91
N ASP A 191 17.36 -12.33 0.82
CA ASP A 191 18.10 -11.99 -0.41
C ASP A 191 18.90 -10.67 -0.27
N LEU A 192 18.77 -9.96 0.86
CA LEU A 192 19.45 -8.69 1.12
C LEU A 192 20.75 -8.90 1.89
N THR A 193 21.79 -8.15 1.53
CA THR A 193 22.93 -7.97 2.42
C THR A 193 22.55 -7.15 3.65
N ALA A 194 23.34 -7.24 4.74
CA ALA A 194 23.12 -6.44 5.94
C ALA A 194 23.10 -4.93 5.64
N ALA A 195 24.00 -4.44 4.78
CA ALA A 195 24.05 -3.04 4.38
C ALA A 195 22.79 -2.59 3.59
N GLN A 196 22.27 -3.46 2.70
CA GLN A 196 21.04 -3.17 1.97
C GLN A 196 19.82 -3.14 2.89
N ARG A 197 19.74 -4.07 3.83
CA ARG A 197 18.68 -4.07 4.86
C ARG A 197 18.73 -2.78 5.67
N GLN A 198 19.90 -2.42 6.20
CA GLN A 198 20.09 -1.20 6.99
C GLN A 198 19.67 0.05 6.20
N ARG A 199 20.06 0.14 4.91
CA ARG A 199 19.67 1.28 4.05
C ARG A 199 18.15 1.39 3.88
N ILE A 200 17.43 0.27 3.80
CA ILE A 200 15.96 0.26 3.75
C ILE A 200 15.38 0.66 5.12
N GLU A 201 15.92 0.12 6.21
CA GLU A 201 15.46 0.43 7.56
C GLU A 201 15.66 1.92 7.89
N ASP A 202 16.79 2.51 7.52
CA ASP A 202 17.04 3.94 7.65
C ASP A 202 16.03 4.79 6.87
N PHE A 203 15.67 4.37 5.65
CA PHE A 203 14.65 5.03 4.84
C PHE A 203 13.26 4.99 5.48
N TYR A 204 12.98 3.95 6.26
CA TYR A 204 11.71 3.76 6.97
C TYR A 204 11.81 3.94 8.49
N ALA A 205 12.82 4.68 8.99
CA ALA A 205 13.02 4.89 10.42
C ALA A 205 11.74 5.39 11.13
N ASP A 206 11.00 6.29 10.51
CA ASP A 206 9.72 6.79 11.03
C ASP A 206 8.65 5.69 11.16
N ASP A 207 8.60 4.75 10.20
CA ASP A 207 7.65 3.64 10.24
C ASP A 207 7.97 2.69 11.40
N TYR A 208 9.26 2.40 11.63
CA TYR A 208 9.70 1.59 12.78
C TYR A 208 9.41 2.31 14.09
N ALA A 209 9.78 3.60 14.23
CA ALA A 209 9.50 4.38 15.42
C ALA A 209 8.00 4.43 15.78
N THR A 210 7.12 4.36 14.76
CA THR A 210 5.67 4.49 14.98
C THR A 210 4.95 3.15 15.08
N PHE A 211 5.33 2.14 14.27
CA PHE A 211 4.53 0.93 14.07
C PHE A 211 5.27 -0.38 14.39
N GLU A 212 6.49 -0.37 14.92
CA GLU A 212 7.30 -1.58 15.16
C GLU A 212 6.53 -2.67 15.94
N ALA A 213 5.76 -2.26 16.93
CA ALA A 213 4.96 -3.19 17.76
C ALA A 213 3.89 -3.98 16.98
N TYR A 214 3.64 -3.64 15.71
CA TYR A 214 2.59 -4.24 14.89
C TYR A 214 3.11 -5.03 13.69
N PHE A 215 4.46 -5.19 13.52
CA PHE A 215 5.06 -5.88 12.37
C PHE A 215 5.26 -7.38 12.57
#